data_52a6db0c64a80632552209328961e576
#
_entry.id   52a6db0c64a80632552209328961e576
#
_cell.length_a   1.000
_cell.length_b   1.000
_cell.length_c   1.000
_cell.angle_alpha   90.00
_cell.angle_beta   90.00
_cell.angle_gamma   90.00
#
_symmetry.space_group_name_H-M   'P 1'
#
loop_
_entity.id
_entity.type
_entity.pdbx_description
1 polymer ?
#
loop_
_entity_poly.entity_id
_entity_poly.type
_entity_poly.pdbx_seq_one_letter_code
_entity_poly.pdbx_strand_id
1 'polypeptide(L)' 'MKKSNSYSPEVRERAVRMVLENLKDYPSEWSAIESIAPKIGCAAQTLHGWIRKH' A
#
# COMPACT_ATOMS: atom_id res chain seq x y z
N MET A 1 14.77 13.72 10.92
CA MET A 1 14.60 13.30 10.51
C MET A 1 14.18 12.66 9.83
N LYS A 2 13.94 12.48 9.73
CA LYS A 2 13.54 11.92 9.15
C LYS A 2 12.88 11.37 8.53
N LYS A 3 12.65 10.80 8.42
CA LYS A 3 12.22 10.40 7.72
C LYS A 3 11.28 10.18 7.19
N SER A 4 11.06 10.24 7.07
CA SER A 4 9.95 10.60 6.22
C SER A 4 9.12 9.41 5.78
N ASN A 5 9.69 8.26 5.79
CA ASN A 5 9.01 7.05 5.37
C ASN A 5 8.44 6.28 6.54
N SER A 6 8.37 6.95 7.65
CA SER A 6 7.89 6.29 8.86
C SER A 6 6.37 6.34 8.89
N TYR A 7 5.76 5.26 8.51
CA TYR A 7 4.32 5.11 8.65
C TYR A 7 4.04 4.22 9.85
N SER A 8 3.00 4.55 10.59
CA SER A 8 2.66 3.74 11.75
C SER A 8 2.27 2.33 11.30
N PRO A 9 2.42 1.34 12.18
CA PRO A 9 1.98 -0.01 11.82
C PRO A 9 0.52 -0.06 11.41
N GLU A 10 -0.31 0.79 12.03
CA GLU A 10 -1.73 0.84 11.69
C GLU A 10 -1.95 1.32 10.26
N VAL A 11 -1.20 2.33 9.86
CA VAL A 11 -1.33 2.84 8.50
C VAL A 11 -0.90 1.80 7.48
N ARG A 12 0.22 1.13 7.75
CA ARG A 12 0.71 0.10 6.84
C ARG A 12 -0.30 -1.04 6.71
N GLU A 13 -0.82 -1.48 7.84
CA GLU A 13 -1.77 -2.58 7.82
C GLU A 13 -3.04 -2.21 7.08
N ARG A 14 -3.52 -1.00 7.30
CA ARG A 14 -4.71 -0.52 6.61
C ARG A 14 -4.48 -0.46 5.10
N ALA A 15 -3.31 0.04 4.69
CA ALA A 15 -3.01 0.15 3.28
C ALA A 15 -2.98 -1.23 2.62
N VAL A 16 -2.31 -2.18 3.26
CA VAL A 16 -2.26 -3.55 2.74
C VAL A 16 -3.66 -4.13 2.63
N ARG A 17 -4.45 -3.94 3.66
CA ARG A 17 -5.82 -4.47 3.66
C ARG A 17 -6.66 -3.85 2.55
N MET A 18 -6.50 -2.55 2.33
CA MET A 18 -7.24 -1.89 1.25
C MET A 18 -6.92 -2.52 -0.10
N VAL A 19 -5.64 -2.80 -0.34
CA VAL A 19 -5.26 -3.43 -1.59
C VAL A 19 -5.88 -4.83 -1.70
N LEU A 20 -5.71 -5.62 -0.66
CA LEU A 20 -6.18 -7.01 -0.70
C LEU A 20 -7.69 -7.12 -0.86
N GLU A 21 -8.41 -6.21 -0.22
CA GLU A 21 -9.87 -6.24 -0.29
C GLU A 21 -10.42 -5.74 -1.62
N ASN A 22 -9.62 -4.99 -2.35
CA ASN A 22 -10.06 -4.42 -3.62
C ASN A 22 -9.40 -5.04 -4.84
N LEU A 23 -8.67 -6.14 -4.66
CA LEU A 23 -7.94 -6.76 -5.77
C LEU A 23 -8.86 -7.10 -6.93
N LYS A 24 -10.04 -7.56 -6.65
CA LYS A 24 -10.95 -7.97 -7.71
C LYS A 24 -11.49 -6.82 -8.54
N ASP A 25 -11.34 -5.59 -8.03
CA ASP A 25 -11.78 -4.42 -8.76
C ASP A 25 -10.73 -3.91 -9.73
N TYR A 26 -9.57 -4.57 -9.76
CA TYR A 26 -8.46 -4.14 -10.60
C TYR A 26 -7.96 -5.32 -11.42
N PRO A 27 -7.40 -5.03 -12.61
CA PRO A 27 -6.89 -6.12 -13.46
C PRO A 27 -5.68 -6.84 -12.89
N SER A 28 -4.95 -6.21 -11.98
CA SER A 28 -3.79 -6.86 -11.36
C SER A 28 -3.54 -6.25 -9.99
N GLU A 29 -2.73 -6.97 -9.21
CA GLU A 29 -2.34 -6.46 -7.91
C GLU A 29 -1.60 -5.13 -8.04
N TRP A 30 -0.72 -5.03 -9.03
CA TRP A 30 0.04 -3.81 -9.22
C TRP A 30 -0.86 -2.63 -9.55
N SER A 31 -1.91 -2.84 -10.36
CA SER A 31 -2.87 -1.79 -10.65
C SER A 31 -3.52 -1.29 -9.37
N ALA A 32 -3.91 -2.21 -8.51
CA ALA A 32 -4.54 -1.83 -7.23
C ALA A 32 -3.56 -1.03 -6.39
N ILE A 33 -2.30 -1.46 -6.33
CA ILE A 33 -1.28 -0.78 -5.56
C ILE A 33 -1.08 0.63 -6.09
N GLU A 34 -0.98 0.79 -7.40
CA GLU A 34 -0.77 2.10 -7.99
C GLU A 34 -1.95 3.03 -7.75
N SER A 35 -3.14 2.49 -7.64
CA SER A 35 -4.32 3.29 -7.38
C SER A 35 -4.40 3.72 -5.92
N ILE A 36 -4.01 2.84 -5.02
CA ILE A 36 -4.20 3.06 -3.59
C ILE A 36 -3.03 3.80 -2.94
N ALA A 37 -1.80 3.54 -3.39
CA ALA A 37 -0.62 4.15 -2.79
C ALA A 37 -0.73 5.68 -2.68
N PRO A 38 -1.17 6.40 -3.73
CA PRO A 38 -1.28 7.86 -3.61
C PRO A 38 -2.27 8.28 -2.54
N LYS A 39 -3.30 7.50 -2.32
CA LYS A 39 -4.31 7.83 -1.30
C LYS A 39 -3.74 7.70 0.10
N ILE A 40 -2.79 6.79 0.27
CA ILE A 40 -2.10 6.62 1.54
C ILE A 40 -1.00 7.67 1.70
N GLY A 41 -0.44 8.09 0.58
CA GLY A 41 0.67 9.02 0.59
C GLY A 41 2.02 8.34 0.53
N CYS A 42 2.07 7.14 -0.02
CA CYS A 42 3.32 6.41 -0.15
C CYS A 42 3.57 6.03 -1.59
N ALA A 43 4.79 5.59 -1.87
CA ALA A 43 5.14 5.11 -3.20
C ALA A 43 4.54 3.73 -3.42
N ALA A 44 4.23 3.43 -4.69
CA ALA A 44 3.69 2.11 -5.02
C ALA A 44 4.64 1.00 -4.60
N GLN A 45 5.93 1.20 -4.80
CA GLN A 45 6.91 0.18 -4.42
C GLN A 45 6.94 -0.04 -2.91
N THR A 46 6.75 1.02 -2.15
CA THR A 46 6.70 0.90 -0.70
C THR A 46 5.52 0.05 -0.28
N LEU A 47 4.35 0.34 -0.86
CA LEU A 47 3.15 -0.42 -0.54
C LEU A 47 3.31 -1.88 -0.95
N HIS A 48 3.88 -2.11 -2.12
CA HIS A 48 4.13 -3.47 -2.60
C HIS A 48 5.03 -4.23 -1.63
N GLY A 49 6.06 -3.56 -1.12
CA GLY A 49 6.95 -4.19 -0.14
C GLY A 49 6.22 -4.60 1.12
N TRP A 50 5.31 -3.76 1.58
CA TRP A 50 4.51 -4.09 2.76
C TRP A 50 3.65 -5.33 2.50
N ILE A 51 3.05 -5.41 1.33
CA ILE A 51 2.19 -6.54 0.99
C ILE A 51 2.99 -7.84 0.95
N ARG A 52 4.20 -7.78 0.40
CA ARG A 52 5.02 -8.98 0.32
C ARG A 52 5.45 -9.49 1.70
N LYS A 53 5.59 -8.58 2.66
CA LYS A 53 5.97 -8.97 4.01
C LYS A 53 4.78 -9.33 4.88
N HIS A 54 3.62 -8.99 4.43
CA HIS A 54 2.40 -9.28 5.20
C HIS A 54 2.09 -10.78 5.15
#